data_30b67c71b623b60b762047f803c7ecf7
#
_entry.id   30b67c71b623b60b762047f803c7ecf7
#
_cell.length_a   1.000
_cell.length_b   1.000
_cell.length_c   1.000
_cell.angle_alpha   90.00
_cell.angle_beta   90.00
_cell.angle_gamma   90.00
#
_symmetry.space_group_name_H-M   'P 1'
#
loop_
_entity.id
_entity.type
_entity.pdbx_description
1 polymer ?
#
loop_
_entity_poly.entity_id
_entity_poly.type
_entity_poly.pdbx_seq_one_letter_code
_entity_poly.pdbx_strand_id
1 'polypeptide(L)'
;MNDLLEFLNHEILFDRTGKALNITNPEAQEAITKRCVASGVKVLILDNLSTLASGMKENEADAWEKVNNWLLDLRRRKIAVVIVHHAGRSGEMRGTSRREDNVFWIIALDDSKRKAEDKRGARFISYFTKPSRNTQEEIPAFEWHFITDQSTGVVSIGHKQAQTLDVFRSIIEAGVTECDQIAAEMKVPKYTVSRLAKKAIDQGWLTKRGRNYELKKTKEKTEKDDGK
;
A
#
# COMPACT_ATOMS: atom_id res chain seq x y z
N MET A 1 -13.81 -25.25 -8.60
CA MET A 1 -13.31 -23.87 -8.66
C MET A 1 -14.32 -23.02 -7.90
N ASN A 2 -13.91 -22.12 -7.05
CA ASN A 2 -14.87 -21.36 -6.25
C ASN A 2 -15.49 -20.29 -7.15
N ASP A 3 -16.79 -20.40 -7.44
CA ASP A 3 -17.53 -19.50 -8.34
C ASP A 3 -17.63 -18.05 -7.82
N LEU A 4 -17.02 -17.77 -6.66
CA LEU A 4 -17.01 -16.46 -6.01
C LEU A 4 -15.85 -15.56 -6.43
N LEU A 5 -14.85 -16.08 -7.13
CA LEU A 5 -13.66 -15.33 -7.56
C LEU A 5 -13.34 -15.59 -9.02
N GLU A 6 -13.32 -14.53 -9.79
CA GLU A 6 -12.93 -14.53 -11.21
C GLU A 6 -11.67 -13.68 -11.40
N PHE A 7 -10.72 -14.18 -12.18
CA PHE A 7 -9.51 -13.47 -12.58
C PHE A 7 -9.56 -13.11 -14.05
N LEU A 8 -9.34 -11.84 -14.37
CA LEU A 8 -9.06 -11.35 -15.71
C LEU A 8 -7.58 -11.01 -15.81
N ASN A 9 -6.80 -11.84 -16.50
CA ASN A 9 -5.39 -11.59 -16.72
C ASN A 9 -5.19 -10.70 -17.94
N HIS A 10 -4.48 -9.59 -17.78
CA HIS A 10 -4.22 -8.59 -18.82
C HIS A 10 -3.44 -9.18 -20.00
N GLU A 11 -2.42 -10.00 -19.75
CA GLU A 11 -1.60 -10.62 -20.81
C GLU A 11 -2.40 -11.64 -21.62
N ILE A 12 -3.20 -12.48 -20.95
CA ILE A 12 -4.10 -13.44 -21.64
C ILE A 12 -5.13 -12.69 -22.51
N LEU A 13 -5.62 -11.56 -22.04
CA LEU A 13 -6.55 -10.74 -22.81
C LEU A 13 -5.87 -10.17 -24.05
N PHE A 14 -4.65 -9.66 -23.88
CA PHE A 14 -3.85 -9.12 -24.99
C PHE A 14 -3.55 -10.19 -26.03
N ASP A 15 -3.11 -11.37 -25.62
CA ASP A 15 -2.83 -12.50 -26.53
C ASP A 15 -4.06 -12.91 -27.36
N ARG A 16 -5.26 -12.84 -26.75
CA ARG A 16 -6.51 -13.22 -27.43
C ARG A 16 -7.09 -12.15 -28.33
N THR A 17 -6.89 -10.88 -28.01
CA THR A 17 -7.59 -9.76 -28.66
C THR A 17 -6.67 -8.81 -29.41
N GLY A 18 -5.35 -8.87 -29.16
CA GLY A 18 -4.37 -7.89 -29.65
C GLY A 18 -4.53 -6.51 -29.00
N LYS A 19 -5.37 -6.37 -27.97
CA LYS A 19 -5.68 -5.09 -27.33
C LYS A 19 -5.31 -5.10 -25.86
N ALA A 20 -4.53 -4.13 -25.44
CA ALA A 20 -4.24 -3.90 -24.03
C ALA A 20 -5.48 -3.36 -23.31
N LEU A 21 -5.76 -3.91 -22.13
CA LEU A 21 -6.82 -3.37 -21.28
C LEU A 21 -6.36 -2.03 -20.70
N ASN A 22 -7.09 -0.96 -21.02
CA ASN A 22 -6.80 0.37 -20.49
C ASN A 22 -8.08 1.01 -19.94
N ILE A 23 -8.11 1.24 -18.62
CA ILE A 23 -9.26 1.81 -17.92
C ILE A 23 -9.48 3.31 -18.21
N THR A 24 -8.59 3.98 -18.94
CA THR A 24 -8.85 5.34 -19.45
C THR A 24 -9.74 5.32 -20.70
N ASN A 25 -9.90 4.14 -21.34
CA ASN A 25 -10.75 3.96 -22.51
C ASN A 25 -12.20 3.68 -22.09
N PRO A 26 -13.18 4.49 -22.53
CA PRO A 26 -14.60 4.29 -22.26
C PRO A 26 -15.15 2.91 -22.68
N GLU A 27 -14.67 2.35 -23.79
CA GLU A 27 -15.11 1.02 -24.26
C GLU A 27 -14.68 -0.08 -23.26
N ALA A 28 -13.46 0.02 -22.71
CA ALA A 28 -12.97 -0.91 -21.71
C ALA A 28 -13.76 -0.78 -20.40
N GLN A 29 -14.04 0.45 -19.97
CA GLN A 29 -14.88 0.72 -18.80
C GLN A 29 -16.28 0.12 -18.96
N GLU A 30 -16.89 0.29 -20.12
CA GLU A 30 -18.21 -0.27 -20.40
C GLU A 30 -18.20 -1.80 -20.40
N ALA A 31 -17.21 -2.42 -21.04
CA ALA A 31 -17.05 -3.88 -21.08
C ALA A 31 -16.87 -4.48 -19.68
N ILE A 32 -16.02 -3.89 -18.84
CA ILE A 32 -15.82 -4.31 -17.45
C ILE A 32 -17.13 -4.15 -16.66
N THR A 33 -17.79 -3.00 -16.80
CA THR A 33 -19.05 -2.73 -16.09
C THR A 33 -20.14 -3.74 -16.45
N LYS A 34 -20.33 -4.01 -17.75
CA LYS A 34 -21.31 -5.01 -18.23
C LYS A 34 -21.02 -6.39 -17.66
N ARG A 35 -19.75 -6.80 -17.65
CA ARG A 35 -19.35 -8.09 -17.08
C ARG A 35 -19.61 -8.15 -15.57
N CYS A 36 -19.21 -7.14 -14.83
CA CYS A 36 -19.44 -7.08 -13.40
C CYS A 36 -20.93 -7.16 -13.04
N VAL A 37 -21.77 -6.46 -13.77
CA VAL A 37 -23.23 -6.47 -13.57
C VAL A 37 -23.80 -7.85 -13.92
N ALA A 38 -23.44 -8.42 -15.08
CA ALA A 38 -23.94 -9.72 -15.52
C ALA A 38 -23.54 -10.87 -14.57
N SER A 39 -22.35 -10.82 -14.00
CA SER A 39 -21.85 -11.82 -13.05
C SER A 39 -22.21 -11.52 -11.59
N GLY A 40 -22.94 -10.45 -11.30
CA GLY A 40 -23.31 -10.07 -9.93
C GLY A 40 -22.13 -9.70 -9.03
N VAL A 41 -21.02 -9.23 -9.61
CA VAL A 41 -19.79 -8.86 -8.89
C VAL A 41 -20.09 -7.81 -7.81
N LYS A 42 -19.57 -8.01 -6.60
CA LYS A 42 -19.70 -7.08 -5.48
C LYS A 42 -18.42 -6.29 -5.22
N VAL A 43 -17.28 -6.88 -5.57
CA VAL A 43 -15.95 -6.25 -5.38
C VAL A 43 -15.15 -6.41 -6.67
N LEU A 44 -14.71 -5.31 -7.23
CA LEU A 44 -13.77 -5.25 -8.35
C LEU A 44 -12.40 -4.84 -7.84
N ILE A 45 -11.37 -5.67 -8.11
CA ILE A 45 -9.99 -5.36 -7.75
C ILE A 45 -9.23 -5.00 -9.03
N LEU A 46 -8.63 -3.82 -9.06
CA LEU A 46 -7.81 -3.30 -10.17
C LEU A 46 -6.33 -3.34 -9.76
N ASP A 47 -5.61 -4.37 -10.18
CA ASP A 47 -4.20 -4.58 -9.86
C ASP A 47 -3.36 -4.57 -11.16
N ASN A 48 -2.53 -3.58 -11.40
CA ASN A 48 -2.38 -2.33 -10.65
C ASN A 48 -2.70 -1.14 -11.56
N LEU A 49 -2.87 0.02 -10.93
CA LEU A 49 -3.25 1.24 -11.64
C LEU A 49 -2.24 1.63 -12.73
N SER A 50 -0.93 1.48 -12.49
CA SER A 50 0.11 1.85 -13.45
C SER A 50 0.02 1.06 -14.76
N THR A 51 -0.33 -0.22 -14.69
CA THR A 51 -0.52 -1.09 -15.87
C THR A 51 -1.85 -0.80 -16.56
N LEU A 52 -2.93 -0.70 -15.77
CA LEU A 52 -4.28 -0.57 -16.31
C LEU A 52 -4.61 0.84 -16.83
N ALA A 53 -3.84 1.86 -16.43
CA ALA A 53 -3.95 3.23 -16.93
C ALA A 53 -2.66 3.66 -17.66
N SER A 54 -2.06 2.74 -18.40
CA SER A 54 -0.83 2.98 -19.16
C SER A 54 -1.02 4.13 -20.16
N GLY A 55 0.00 5.01 -20.28
CA GLY A 55 -0.06 6.20 -21.15
C GLY A 55 -0.73 7.42 -20.53
N MET A 56 -1.36 7.30 -19.37
CA MET A 56 -1.82 8.46 -18.60
C MET A 56 -0.61 9.12 -17.93
N LYS A 57 -0.30 10.36 -18.34
CA LYS A 57 0.73 11.14 -17.63
C LYS A 57 0.25 11.39 -16.21
N GLU A 58 1.13 11.18 -15.24
CA GLU A 58 0.81 11.27 -13.80
C GLU A 58 0.16 12.60 -13.39
N ASN A 59 0.35 13.66 -14.18
CA ASN A 59 -0.15 15.01 -13.95
C ASN A 59 -1.39 15.39 -14.79
N GLU A 60 -1.95 14.49 -15.59
CA GLU A 60 -3.16 14.76 -16.38
C GLU A 60 -4.42 14.60 -15.53
N ALA A 61 -4.86 15.71 -14.95
CA ALA A 61 -6.07 15.77 -14.13
C ALA A 61 -7.33 15.32 -14.92
N ASP A 62 -7.40 15.65 -16.22
CA ASP A 62 -8.56 15.36 -17.06
C ASP A 62 -8.70 13.87 -17.40
N ALA A 63 -7.57 13.18 -17.60
CA ALA A 63 -7.60 11.72 -17.82
C ALA A 63 -8.07 10.97 -16.57
N TRP A 64 -7.64 11.43 -15.40
CA TRP A 64 -8.09 10.87 -14.12
C TRP A 64 -9.57 11.14 -13.86
N GLU A 65 -10.09 12.29 -14.26
CA GLU A 65 -11.50 12.62 -14.08
C GLU A 65 -12.43 11.60 -14.76
N LYS A 66 -12.08 11.14 -15.97
CA LYS A 66 -12.86 10.10 -16.67
C LYS A 66 -12.85 8.78 -15.91
N VAL A 67 -11.70 8.35 -15.40
CA VAL A 67 -11.59 7.14 -14.56
C VAL A 67 -12.42 7.32 -13.30
N ASN A 68 -12.29 8.46 -12.65
CA ASN A 68 -13.00 8.77 -11.41
C ASN A 68 -14.53 8.74 -11.58
N ASN A 69 -15.05 9.29 -12.69
CA ASN A 69 -16.47 9.25 -12.99
C ASN A 69 -16.96 7.81 -13.20
N TRP A 70 -16.17 6.96 -13.82
CA TRP A 70 -16.47 5.54 -13.96
C TRP A 70 -16.48 4.81 -12.61
N LEU A 71 -15.50 5.07 -11.74
CA LEU A 71 -15.45 4.51 -10.39
C LEU A 71 -16.69 4.91 -9.57
N LEU A 72 -17.15 6.16 -9.72
CA LEU A 72 -18.39 6.63 -9.10
C LEU A 72 -19.64 5.90 -9.66
N ASP A 73 -19.67 5.59 -10.95
CA ASP A 73 -20.76 4.81 -11.56
C ASP A 73 -20.79 3.38 -11.00
N LEU A 74 -19.64 2.70 -10.90
CA LEU A 74 -19.53 1.38 -10.27
C LEU A 74 -20.06 1.42 -8.82
N ARG A 75 -19.70 2.44 -8.05
CA ARG A 75 -20.21 2.62 -6.68
C ARG A 75 -21.73 2.77 -6.63
N ARG A 76 -22.33 3.54 -7.56
CA ARG A 76 -23.79 3.68 -7.66
C ARG A 76 -24.46 2.34 -7.95
N ARG A 77 -23.79 1.47 -8.68
CA ARG A 77 -24.20 0.08 -8.94
C ARG A 77 -23.97 -0.88 -7.78
N LYS A 78 -23.52 -0.39 -6.62
CA LYS A 78 -23.21 -1.19 -5.42
C LYS A 78 -22.00 -2.16 -5.62
N ILE A 79 -21.08 -1.79 -6.50
CA ILE A 79 -19.81 -2.49 -6.70
C ILE A 79 -18.73 -1.72 -5.94
N ALA A 80 -18.12 -2.36 -4.96
CA ALA A 80 -16.94 -1.84 -4.28
C ALA A 80 -15.72 -1.97 -5.19
N VAL A 81 -14.85 -0.95 -5.20
CA VAL A 81 -13.62 -1.01 -6.02
C VAL A 81 -12.41 -0.89 -5.11
N VAL A 82 -11.48 -1.83 -5.28
CA VAL A 82 -10.16 -1.82 -4.65
C VAL A 82 -9.14 -1.53 -5.76
N ILE A 83 -8.36 -0.47 -5.59
CA ILE A 83 -7.31 -0.10 -6.52
C ILE A 83 -5.95 -0.34 -5.87
N VAL A 84 -5.14 -1.19 -6.50
CA VAL A 84 -3.75 -1.39 -6.09
C VAL A 84 -2.87 -0.38 -6.81
N HIS A 85 -2.04 0.32 -6.05
CA HIS A 85 -1.10 1.29 -6.58
C HIS A 85 0.25 1.14 -5.90
N HIS A 86 1.32 1.02 -6.69
CA HIS A 86 2.66 0.96 -6.15
C HIS A 86 3.15 2.35 -5.76
N ALA A 87 3.63 2.49 -4.53
CA ALA A 87 4.33 3.68 -4.09
C ALA A 87 5.59 3.90 -4.95
N GLY A 88 5.93 5.16 -5.20
CA GLY A 88 7.19 5.51 -5.83
C GLY A 88 8.40 5.13 -4.95
N ARG A 89 9.62 5.23 -5.50
CA ARG A 89 10.86 4.99 -4.73
C ARG A 89 11.01 5.92 -3.52
N SER A 90 10.31 7.05 -3.51
CA SER A 90 10.25 7.99 -2.38
C SER A 90 9.22 7.62 -1.31
N GLY A 91 8.47 6.52 -1.49
CA GLY A 91 7.35 6.17 -0.59
C GLY A 91 6.09 7.01 -0.80
N GLU A 92 6.16 8.07 -1.60
CA GLU A 92 5.00 8.90 -1.92
C GLU A 92 4.15 8.28 -3.03
N MET A 93 2.82 8.42 -2.92
CA MET A 93 1.93 8.08 -4.04
C MET A 93 2.27 8.99 -5.23
N ARG A 94 2.66 8.39 -6.35
CA ARG A 94 2.85 9.13 -7.58
C ARG A 94 1.51 9.63 -8.10
N GLY A 95 1.39 10.93 -8.34
CA GLY A 95 0.25 11.54 -8.96
C GLY A 95 -0.43 12.63 -8.14
N THR A 96 -1.50 13.21 -8.69
CA THR A 96 -2.21 14.33 -8.07
C THR A 96 -3.05 13.88 -6.89
N SER A 97 -3.19 14.72 -5.85
CA SER A 97 -4.09 14.52 -4.69
C SER A 97 -5.55 14.27 -5.09
N ARG A 98 -5.96 14.66 -6.31
CA ARG A 98 -7.29 14.39 -6.88
C ARG A 98 -7.64 12.89 -6.94
N ARG A 99 -6.63 11.99 -6.96
CA ARG A 99 -6.87 10.54 -6.91
C ARG A 99 -7.45 10.09 -5.58
N GLU A 100 -7.25 10.87 -4.53
CA GLU A 100 -7.70 10.56 -3.18
C GLU A 100 -9.11 11.10 -2.85
N ASP A 101 -9.63 12.06 -3.65
CA ASP A 101 -10.84 12.81 -3.31
C ASP A 101 -12.09 11.94 -3.17
N ASN A 102 -12.17 10.86 -3.93
CA ASN A 102 -13.32 9.95 -3.95
C ASN A 102 -13.07 8.59 -3.29
N VAL A 103 -11.91 8.41 -2.67
CA VAL A 103 -11.56 7.18 -1.97
C VAL A 103 -12.06 7.24 -0.52
N PHE A 104 -12.67 6.16 -0.05
CA PHE A 104 -13.09 6.04 1.35
C PHE A 104 -11.91 5.71 2.27
N TRP A 105 -11.06 4.80 1.84
CA TRP A 105 -9.91 4.31 2.59
C TRP A 105 -8.67 4.27 1.71
N ILE A 106 -7.56 4.69 2.27
CA ILE A 106 -6.24 4.50 1.70
C ILE A 106 -5.45 3.70 2.72
N ILE A 107 -5.08 2.47 2.34
CA ILE A 107 -4.30 1.57 3.16
C ILE A 107 -2.89 1.52 2.57
N ALA A 108 -1.90 1.93 3.34
CA ALA A 108 -0.51 1.73 3.01
C ALA A 108 -0.04 0.35 3.50
N LEU A 109 0.80 -0.28 2.71
CA LEU A 109 1.50 -1.51 3.06
C LEU A 109 3.00 -1.22 3.04
N ASP A 110 3.63 -1.26 4.21
CA ASP A 110 5.07 -1.04 4.34
C ASP A 110 5.79 -2.34 4.68
N ASP A 111 6.97 -2.51 4.11
CA ASP A 111 7.79 -3.69 4.40
C ASP A 111 8.23 -3.65 5.88
N SER A 112 8.00 -4.74 6.56
CA SER A 112 8.48 -4.94 7.93
C SER A 112 9.79 -5.73 7.88
N LYS A 113 10.78 -5.37 8.71
CA LYS A 113 12.06 -6.07 8.75
C LYS A 113 11.84 -7.57 8.89
N ARG A 114 12.26 -8.31 7.87
CA ARG A 114 12.26 -9.77 7.91
C ARG A 114 13.20 -10.25 9.00
N LYS A 115 12.73 -11.15 9.82
CA LYS A 115 13.58 -11.88 10.74
C LYS A 115 14.24 -13.05 10.00
N ALA A 116 15.36 -13.55 10.53
CA ALA A 116 16.06 -14.69 9.94
C ALA A 116 15.16 -15.94 9.77
N GLU A 117 14.16 -16.07 10.62
CA GLU A 117 13.13 -17.12 10.59
C GLU A 117 12.10 -16.95 9.46
N ASP A 118 11.96 -15.73 8.89
CA ASP A 118 10.99 -15.39 7.84
C ASP A 118 11.53 -15.72 6.43
N LYS A 119 12.39 -16.74 6.26
CA LYS A 119 13.10 -17.05 4.99
C LYS A 119 12.15 -17.28 3.80
N ARG A 120 10.92 -17.70 4.03
CA ARG A 120 9.89 -17.87 2.99
C ARG A 120 8.55 -17.33 3.49
N GLY A 121 8.14 -16.20 2.98
CA GLY A 121 6.89 -15.58 3.35
C GLY A 121 6.94 -14.07 3.14
N ALA A 122 5.87 -13.39 3.46
CA ALA A 122 5.79 -11.95 3.47
C ALA A 122 5.54 -11.46 4.89
N ARG A 123 6.17 -10.34 5.24
CA ARG A 123 5.91 -9.61 6.48
C ARG A 123 5.76 -8.15 6.15
N PHE A 124 4.66 -7.55 6.54
CA PHE A 124 4.39 -6.14 6.28
C PHE A 124 3.50 -5.53 7.35
N ILE A 125 3.49 -4.21 7.41
CA ILE A 125 2.58 -3.43 8.25
C ILE A 125 1.54 -2.79 7.35
N SER A 126 0.26 -2.94 7.69
CA SER A 126 -0.83 -2.19 7.08
C SER A 126 -1.30 -1.09 8.01
N TYR A 127 -1.54 0.10 7.47
CA TYR A 127 -2.13 1.22 8.21
C TYR A 127 -2.92 2.14 7.29
N PHE A 128 -3.86 2.88 7.87
CA PHE A 128 -4.66 3.83 7.12
C PHE A 128 -3.94 5.17 7.06
N THR A 129 -3.68 5.69 5.84
CA THR A 129 -3.07 6.99 5.62
C THR A 129 -4.11 8.12 5.62
N LYS A 130 -5.36 7.80 5.26
CA LYS A 130 -6.49 8.73 5.26
C LYS A 130 -7.64 8.17 6.10
N PRO A 131 -8.22 8.94 7.04
CA PRO A 131 -9.36 8.48 7.82
C PRO A 131 -10.51 8.08 6.89
N SER A 132 -11.20 7.02 7.25
CA SER A 132 -12.47 6.70 6.62
C SER A 132 -13.43 7.87 6.79
N ARG A 133 -14.14 8.25 5.73
CA ARG A 133 -15.17 9.28 5.81
C ARG A 133 -16.38 8.85 6.66
N ASN A 134 -16.52 7.54 6.88
CA ASN A 134 -17.71 6.94 7.49
C ASN A 134 -17.46 6.34 8.87
N THR A 135 -16.24 6.36 9.38
CA THR A 135 -15.94 5.88 10.73
C THR A 135 -15.26 6.98 11.54
N GLN A 136 -15.65 7.12 12.80
CA GLN A 136 -14.98 7.98 13.77
C GLN A 136 -14.00 7.17 14.63
N GLU A 137 -13.95 5.86 14.43
CA GLU A 137 -13.08 4.97 15.18
C GLU A 137 -11.66 5.03 14.63
N GLU A 138 -10.70 5.07 15.54
CA GLU A 138 -9.29 4.94 15.22
C GLU A 138 -9.00 3.48 14.87
N ILE A 139 -8.63 3.22 13.61
CA ILE A 139 -8.28 1.88 13.17
C ILE A 139 -6.78 1.68 13.39
N PRO A 140 -6.36 0.73 14.22
CA PRO A 140 -4.95 0.52 14.48
C PRO A 140 -4.22 -0.07 13.27
N ALA A 141 -2.92 0.15 13.20
CA ALA A 141 -2.05 -0.55 12.27
C ALA A 141 -1.91 -2.02 12.67
N PHE A 142 -1.72 -2.89 11.68
CA PHE A 142 -1.50 -4.32 11.87
C PHE A 142 -0.20 -4.77 11.22
N GLU A 143 0.56 -5.58 11.93
CA GLU A 143 1.68 -6.34 11.38
C GLU A 143 1.17 -7.72 10.96
N TRP A 144 1.44 -8.08 9.71
CA TRP A 144 1.01 -9.32 9.08
C TRP A 144 2.20 -10.24 8.82
N HIS A 145 1.98 -11.53 8.99
CA HIS A 145 2.92 -12.58 8.66
C HIS A 145 2.24 -13.60 7.77
N PHE A 146 2.82 -13.82 6.60
CA PHE A 146 2.47 -14.92 5.71
C PHE A 146 3.61 -15.93 5.78
N ILE A 147 3.33 -17.12 6.25
CA ILE A 147 4.31 -18.19 6.42
C ILE A 147 3.89 -19.35 5.54
N THR A 148 4.77 -19.78 4.64
CA THR A 148 4.55 -20.96 3.81
C THR A 148 5.27 -22.14 4.43
N ASP A 149 4.52 -23.18 4.81
CA ASP A 149 5.08 -24.46 5.22
C ASP A 149 5.78 -25.12 4.03
N GLN A 150 7.04 -25.48 4.21
CA GLN A 150 7.88 -25.98 3.11
C GLN A 150 7.54 -27.39 2.68
N SER A 151 6.95 -28.19 3.56
CA SER A 151 6.61 -29.59 3.32
C SER A 151 5.23 -29.73 2.68
N THR A 152 4.28 -28.92 3.07
CA THR A 152 2.87 -29.01 2.64
C THR A 152 2.48 -27.95 1.62
N GLY A 153 3.26 -26.85 1.49
CA GLY A 153 2.90 -25.68 0.68
C GLY A 153 1.75 -24.86 1.28
N VAL A 154 1.27 -25.22 2.47
CA VAL A 154 0.17 -24.51 3.12
C VAL A 154 0.65 -23.12 3.59
N VAL A 155 -0.13 -22.10 3.26
CA VAL A 155 0.11 -20.73 3.72
C VAL A 155 -0.71 -20.48 4.97
N SER A 156 -0.05 -20.10 6.06
CA SER A 156 -0.68 -19.58 7.27
C SER A 156 -0.54 -18.06 7.34
N ILE A 157 -1.59 -17.40 7.79
CA ILE A 157 -1.65 -15.95 7.93
C ILE A 157 -1.82 -15.63 9.39
N GLY A 158 -0.81 -14.98 9.97
CA GLY A 158 -0.87 -14.42 11.32
C GLY A 158 -0.93 -12.89 11.26
N HIS A 159 -1.57 -12.28 12.24
CA HIS A 159 -1.56 -10.84 12.41
C HIS A 159 -1.55 -10.46 13.89
N LYS A 160 -1.01 -9.29 14.18
CA LYS A 160 -1.09 -8.63 15.49
C LYS A 160 -1.20 -7.13 15.29
N GLN A 161 -1.73 -6.42 16.28
CA GLN A 161 -1.69 -4.97 16.25
C GLN A 161 -0.24 -4.49 16.26
N ALA A 162 0.12 -3.66 15.27
CA ALA A 162 1.45 -3.06 15.20
C ALA A 162 1.61 -2.03 16.32
N GLN A 163 2.81 -1.97 16.90
CA GLN A 163 3.09 -0.91 17.86
C GLN A 163 3.26 0.42 17.11
N THR A 164 2.83 1.52 17.73
CA THR A 164 2.98 2.86 17.15
C THR A 164 4.43 3.20 16.81
N LEU A 165 5.38 2.61 17.52
CA LEU A 165 6.80 2.78 17.25
C LEU A 165 7.25 2.06 15.96
N ASP A 166 6.63 0.94 15.62
CA ASP A 166 6.90 0.20 14.38
C ASP A 166 6.40 1.00 13.17
N VAL A 167 5.19 1.59 13.28
CA VAL A 167 4.65 2.49 12.25
C VAL A 167 5.55 3.72 12.05
N PHE A 168 5.96 4.35 13.15
CA PHE A 168 6.89 5.48 13.13
C PHE A 168 8.20 5.13 12.42
N ARG A 169 8.73 3.94 12.69
CA ARG A 169 9.94 3.44 12.06
C ARG A 169 9.77 3.21 10.56
N SER A 170 8.67 2.56 10.14
CA SER A 170 8.38 2.30 8.73
C SER A 170 8.29 3.59 7.90
N ILE A 171 7.66 4.63 8.47
CA ILE A 171 7.55 5.94 7.81
C ILE A 171 8.93 6.57 7.58
N ILE A 172 9.84 6.46 8.57
CA ILE A 172 11.21 6.97 8.42
C ILE A 172 12.01 6.10 7.42
N GLU A 173 11.82 4.79 7.42
CA GLU A 173 12.44 3.86 6.46
C GLU A 173 11.96 4.16 5.02
N ALA A 174 10.74 4.64 4.85
CA ALA A 174 10.19 5.13 3.58
C ALA A 174 10.75 6.49 3.12
N GLY A 175 11.59 7.14 3.95
CA GLY A 175 12.26 8.39 3.60
C GLY A 175 11.58 9.66 4.12
N VAL A 176 10.45 9.55 4.83
CA VAL A 176 9.81 10.71 5.48
C VAL A 176 10.54 11.01 6.78
N THR A 177 11.31 12.09 6.81
CA THR A 177 12.24 12.38 7.91
C THR A 177 11.87 13.61 8.75
N GLU A 178 11.05 14.51 8.21
CA GLU A 178 10.63 15.72 8.93
C GLU A 178 9.51 15.45 9.92
N CYS A 179 9.61 16.03 11.11
CA CYS A 179 8.62 15.86 12.19
C CYS A 179 7.19 16.18 11.74
N ASP A 180 7.02 17.22 10.92
CA ASP A 180 5.71 17.69 10.47
C ASP A 180 5.09 16.72 9.46
N GLN A 181 5.90 16.21 8.54
CA GLN A 181 5.47 15.22 7.56
C GLN A 181 5.14 13.88 8.24
N ILE A 182 5.98 13.42 9.17
CA ILE A 182 5.71 12.20 9.96
C ILE A 182 4.42 12.35 10.77
N ALA A 183 4.19 13.54 11.38
CA ALA A 183 2.98 13.80 12.14
C ALA A 183 1.72 13.74 11.25
N ALA A 184 1.82 14.27 10.04
CA ALA A 184 0.76 14.22 9.04
C ALA A 184 0.48 12.77 8.57
N GLU A 185 1.53 12.00 8.25
CA GLU A 185 1.42 10.59 7.85
C GLU A 185 0.82 9.72 8.95
N MET A 186 1.33 9.85 10.17
CA MET A 186 0.81 9.11 11.32
C MET A 186 -0.55 9.62 11.81
N LYS A 187 -0.98 10.80 11.34
CA LYS A 187 -2.18 11.52 11.83
C LYS A 187 -2.18 11.72 13.34
N VAL A 188 -1.04 12.07 13.86
CA VAL A 188 -0.86 12.34 15.28
C VAL A 188 -0.29 13.75 15.48
N PRO A 189 -0.51 14.38 16.64
CA PRO A 189 0.13 15.64 16.97
C PRO A 189 1.66 15.52 17.00
N LYS A 190 2.38 16.60 16.65
CA LYS A 190 3.86 16.66 16.63
C LYS A 190 4.50 16.20 17.94
N TYR A 191 3.86 16.44 19.10
CA TYR A 191 4.37 15.98 20.39
C TYR A 191 4.44 14.44 20.49
N THR A 192 3.51 13.74 19.82
CA THR A 192 3.53 12.27 19.75
C THR A 192 4.73 11.78 18.95
N VAL A 193 5.00 12.40 17.79
CA VAL A 193 6.20 12.12 16.98
C VAL A 193 7.46 12.35 17.80
N SER A 194 7.55 13.49 18.50
CA SER A 194 8.72 13.81 19.35
C SER A 194 8.91 12.78 20.48
N ARG A 195 7.83 12.28 21.08
CA ARG A 195 7.87 11.24 22.10
C ARG A 195 8.35 9.89 21.55
N LEU A 196 7.85 9.51 20.36
CA LEU A 196 8.28 8.29 19.67
C LEU A 196 9.74 8.39 19.24
N ALA A 197 10.15 9.54 18.69
CA ALA A 197 11.53 9.80 18.32
C ALA A 197 12.47 9.69 19.52
N LYS A 198 12.10 10.26 20.68
CA LYS A 198 12.88 10.10 21.91
C LYS A 198 13.06 8.63 22.26
N LYS A 199 11.97 7.84 22.28
CA LYS A 199 12.02 6.40 22.55
C LYS A 199 12.90 5.65 21.55
N ALA A 200 12.84 6.02 20.27
CA ALA A 200 13.65 5.43 19.21
C ALA A 200 15.15 5.77 19.33
N ILE A 201 15.46 7.00 19.77
CA ILE A 201 16.83 7.46 20.06
C ILE A 201 17.37 6.71 21.29
N ASP A 202 16.59 6.58 22.34
CA ASP A 202 16.96 5.84 23.55
C ASP A 202 17.20 4.34 23.24
N GLN A 203 16.43 3.77 22.29
CA GLN A 203 16.65 2.41 21.77
C GLN A 203 17.86 2.31 20.82
N GLY A 204 18.48 3.42 20.45
CA GLY A 204 19.74 3.45 19.71
C GLY A 204 19.63 3.32 18.19
N TRP A 205 18.43 3.20 17.60
CA TRP A 205 18.26 3.02 16.15
C TRP A 205 17.94 4.30 15.38
N LEU A 206 17.63 5.41 16.08
CA LEU A 206 17.33 6.70 15.47
C LEU A 206 18.32 7.77 15.92
N THR A 207 18.54 8.77 15.10
CA THR A 207 19.23 10.02 15.47
C THR A 207 18.44 11.22 14.94
N LYS A 208 18.62 12.38 15.58
CA LYS A 208 18.01 13.63 15.13
C LYS A 208 19.08 14.54 14.57
N ARG A 209 18.90 15.06 13.35
CA ARG A 209 19.77 16.08 12.73
C ARG A 209 18.94 17.28 12.36
N GLY A 210 19.05 18.37 13.14
CA GLY A 210 18.24 19.56 12.94
C GLY A 210 16.74 19.26 13.11
N ARG A 211 15.98 19.44 12.03
CA ARG A 211 14.53 19.12 11.99
C ARG A 211 14.21 17.70 11.56
N ASN A 212 15.20 16.95 11.07
CA ASN A 212 15.02 15.62 10.47
C ASN A 212 15.42 14.52 11.43
N TYR A 213 14.80 13.35 11.24
CA TYR A 213 15.12 12.09 11.89
C TYR A 213 15.81 11.15 10.89
N GLU A 214 16.85 10.46 11.31
CA GLU A 214 17.62 9.55 10.47
C GLU A 214 17.84 8.22 11.20
N LEU A 215 17.75 7.13 10.45
CA LEU A 215 18.09 5.82 10.97
C LEU A 215 19.60 5.73 11.20
N LYS A 216 20.01 5.22 12.35
CA LYS A 216 21.41 4.88 12.57
C LYS A 216 21.76 3.65 11.74
N LYS A 217 22.78 3.76 10.90
CA LYS A 217 23.39 2.61 10.22
C LYS A 217 23.89 1.64 11.28
N THR A 218 23.34 0.45 11.32
CA THR A 218 23.88 -0.64 12.14
C THR A 218 25.29 -0.93 11.61
N LYS A 219 26.32 -0.73 12.42
CA LYS A 219 27.66 -1.22 12.07
C LYS A 219 27.54 -2.73 12.01
N GLU A 220 27.66 -3.31 10.83
CA GLU A 220 27.95 -4.73 10.69
C GLU A 220 29.23 -4.98 11.46
N LYS A 221 29.17 -5.81 12.48
CA LYS A 221 30.36 -6.39 13.08
C LYS A 221 30.98 -7.27 11.99
N THR A 222 31.97 -6.75 11.31
CA THR A 222 32.96 -7.58 10.63
C THR A 222 33.67 -8.35 11.74
N GLU A 223 33.27 -9.60 11.94
CA GLU A 223 34.13 -10.58 12.60
C GLU A 223 35.40 -10.64 11.76
N LYS A 224 36.44 -10.02 12.28
CA LYS A 224 37.80 -10.32 11.83
C LYS A 224 38.06 -11.76 12.24
N ASP A 225 38.11 -12.61 11.24
CA ASP A 225 38.72 -13.91 11.31
C ASP A 225 40.22 -13.67 11.53
N ASP A 226 40.64 -13.67 12.82
CA ASP A 226 42.06 -13.73 13.19
C ASP A 226 42.46 -15.20 13.09
N GLY A 227 42.87 -15.58 11.89
CA GLY A 227 43.62 -16.82 11.67
C GLY A 227 44.92 -16.85 12.48
N LYS A 228 45.03 -17.84 13.31
CA LYS A 228 46.29 -18.42 13.72
C LYS A 228 46.22 -19.93 13.67
#